data_7d4b86c19f2b0266abeb745ebfffe972
#
_entry.id   7d4b86c19f2b0266abeb745ebfffe972
#
_cell.length_a   1.000
_cell.length_b   1.000
_cell.length_c   1.000
_cell.angle_alpha   90.00
_cell.angle_beta   90.00
_cell.angle_gamma   90.00
#
_symmetry.space_group_name_H-M   'P 1'
#
loop_
_entity.id
_entity.type
_entity.pdbx_description
1 polymer ?
#
loop_
_entity_poly.entity_id
_entity_poly.type
_entity_poly.pdbx_seq_one_letter_code
_entity_poly.pdbx_strand_id
1 'polypeptide(L)'
;MVRMTIALIADDAKKELMVQFCIAYCGILSRHNLCATGSTGKLVSDATGLQITCFLSGSQGGDEQIAARISCNEIDMVLFFRDPNSSVQHEMNELTLLRLCDVQRIPLATNLATAEMLIHGLERGDLDWREYVRNK
;
A
#
# COMPACT_ATOMS: atom_id res chain seq x y z
N MET A 1 6.66 -19.15 4.48
CA MET A 1 6.20 -17.74 4.61
C MET A 1 5.11 -17.46 3.59
N VAL A 2 4.03 -16.86 4.02
CA VAL A 2 2.93 -16.48 3.14
C VAL A 2 3.28 -15.16 2.44
N ARG A 3 3.13 -15.15 1.12
CA ARG A 3 3.37 -13.94 0.33
C ARG A 3 2.09 -13.12 0.24
N MET A 4 2.17 -11.89 0.69
CA MET A 4 1.05 -10.94 0.69
C MET A 4 1.23 -9.89 -0.40
N THR A 5 0.15 -9.23 -0.78
CA THR A 5 0.20 -8.11 -1.74
C THR A 5 -0.03 -6.81 -0.99
N ILE A 6 0.92 -5.88 -1.12
CA ILE A 6 0.92 -4.61 -0.41
C ILE A 6 0.81 -3.48 -1.42
N ALA A 7 -0.15 -2.58 -1.21
CA ALA A 7 -0.32 -1.40 -2.05
C ALA A 7 0.35 -0.19 -1.38
N LEU A 8 1.14 0.53 -2.14
CA LEU A 8 1.87 1.72 -1.69
C LEU A 8 1.28 2.95 -2.37
N ILE A 9 0.72 3.86 -1.59
CA ILE A 9 0.12 5.10 -2.08
C ILE A 9 0.67 6.24 -1.24
N ALA A 10 1.03 7.35 -1.86
CA ALA A 10 1.50 8.52 -1.13
C ALA A 10 1.05 9.81 -1.82
N ASP A 11 0.53 10.73 -1.02
CA ASP A 11 0.31 12.10 -1.51
C ASP A 11 1.68 12.72 -1.85
N ASP A 12 1.68 13.73 -2.71
CA ASP A 12 2.93 14.30 -3.23
C ASP A 12 3.91 14.70 -2.12
N ALA A 13 3.40 15.33 -1.07
CA ALA A 13 4.24 15.77 0.05
C ALA A 13 4.79 14.60 0.88
N LYS A 14 4.29 13.39 0.68
CA LYS A 14 4.70 12.21 1.45
C LYS A 14 5.45 11.17 0.64
N LYS A 15 5.72 11.44 -0.62
CA LYS A 15 6.43 10.48 -1.48
C LYS A 15 7.85 10.20 -0.98
N GLU A 16 8.56 11.23 -0.51
CA GLU A 16 9.90 11.06 0.06
C GLU A 16 9.85 10.17 1.31
N LEU A 17 8.85 10.36 2.16
CA LEU A 17 8.67 9.54 3.35
C LEU A 17 8.40 8.08 2.98
N MET A 18 7.60 7.85 1.93
CA MET A 18 7.34 6.49 1.44
C MET A 18 8.63 5.84 0.95
N VAL A 19 9.46 6.58 0.23
CA VAL A 19 10.75 6.08 -0.24
C VAL A 19 11.63 5.68 0.94
N GLN A 20 11.73 6.54 1.97
CA GLN A 20 12.53 6.26 3.16
C GLN A 20 12.03 5.03 3.91
N PHE A 21 10.72 4.90 4.05
CA PHE A 21 10.10 3.73 4.66
C PHE A 21 10.47 2.45 3.91
N CYS A 22 10.36 2.47 2.59
CA CYS A 22 10.66 1.31 1.77
C CYS A 22 12.14 0.95 1.77
N ILE A 23 13.04 1.94 1.89
CA ILE A 23 14.47 1.68 2.08
C ILE A 23 14.68 0.97 3.41
N ALA A 24 14.10 1.49 4.48
CA ALA A 24 14.28 0.94 5.83
C ALA A 24 13.77 -0.50 5.93
N TYR A 25 12.66 -0.82 5.26
CA TYR A 25 12.02 -2.13 5.36
C TYR A 25 12.14 -2.95 4.08
N CYS A 26 13.14 -2.65 3.27
CA CYS A 26 13.36 -3.32 1.99
C CYS A 26 13.43 -4.85 2.11
N GLY A 27 14.11 -5.34 3.15
CA GLY A 27 14.26 -6.78 3.37
C GLY A 27 12.93 -7.49 3.59
N ILE A 28 12.02 -6.88 4.33
CA ILE A 28 10.69 -7.44 4.55
C ILE A 28 9.86 -7.33 3.28
N LEU A 29 9.84 -6.15 2.67
CA LEU A 29 9.02 -5.88 1.49
C LEU A 29 9.42 -6.75 0.29
N SER A 30 10.69 -7.09 0.17
CA SER A 30 11.17 -7.93 -0.94
C SER A 30 10.57 -9.33 -0.96
N ARG A 31 9.99 -9.76 0.15
CA ARG A 31 9.37 -11.09 0.28
C ARG A 31 7.89 -11.09 -0.12
N HIS A 32 7.36 -9.95 -0.50
CA HIS A 32 5.95 -9.79 -0.81
C HIS A 32 5.75 -9.19 -2.19
N ASN A 33 4.52 -9.24 -2.68
CA ASN A 33 4.14 -8.60 -3.92
C ASN A 33 3.81 -7.14 -3.64
N LEU A 34 4.35 -6.23 -4.44
CA LEU A 34 4.14 -4.80 -4.25
C LEU A 34 3.45 -4.20 -5.47
N CYS A 35 2.50 -3.32 -5.21
CA CYS A 35 1.89 -2.50 -6.25
C CYS A 35 1.80 -1.06 -5.73
N ALA A 36 1.72 -0.11 -6.65
CA ALA A 36 1.72 1.30 -6.29
C ALA A 36 1.11 2.13 -7.40
N THR A 37 0.61 3.32 -7.07
CA THR A 37 0.26 4.30 -8.08
C THR A 37 1.53 4.83 -8.75
N GLY A 38 1.41 5.22 -10.01
CA GLY A 38 2.50 5.42 -10.96
C GLY A 38 3.79 6.03 -10.43
N SER A 39 3.77 7.32 -10.06
CA SER A 39 5.00 8.01 -9.67
C SER A 39 5.58 7.50 -8.36
N THR A 40 4.74 7.09 -7.42
CA THR A 40 5.20 6.50 -6.15
C THR A 40 5.95 5.21 -6.41
N GLY A 41 5.38 4.32 -7.24
CA GLY A 41 6.03 3.06 -7.57
C GLY A 41 7.38 3.24 -8.23
N LYS A 42 7.48 4.20 -9.15
CA LYS A 42 8.74 4.47 -9.83
C LYS A 42 9.80 4.98 -8.86
N LEU A 43 9.45 5.94 -8.00
CA LEU A 43 10.39 6.50 -7.02
C LEU A 43 10.92 5.42 -6.07
N VAL A 44 10.03 4.57 -5.55
CA VAL A 44 10.42 3.51 -4.64
C VAL A 44 11.29 2.48 -5.36
N SER A 45 10.90 2.06 -6.55
CA SER A 45 11.65 1.08 -7.33
C SER A 45 13.06 1.59 -7.65
N ASP A 46 13.16 2.85 -8.07
CA ASP A 46 14.47 3.45 -8.39
C ASP A 46 15.39 3.52 -7.17
N ALA A 47 14.83 3.77 -5.99
CA ALA A 47 15.62 3.92 -4.77
C ALA A 47 15.99 2.58 -4.11
N THR A 48 15.20 1.53 -4.30
CA THR A 48 15.35 0.28 -3.55
C THR A 48 15.68 -0.93 -4.39
N GLY A 49 15.40 -0.87 -5.69
CA GLY A 49 15.51 -2.06 -6.55
C GLY A 49 14.34 -3.03 -6.40
N LEU A 50 13.35 -2.72 -5.58
CA LEU A 50 12.18 -3.58 -5.43
C LEU A 50 11.37 -3.63 -6.73
N GLN A 51 10.83 -4.82 -7.03
CA GLN A 51 9.94 -4.97 -8.17
C GLN A 51 8.53 -4.57 -7.74
N ILE A 52 7.97 -3.57 -8.41
CA ILE A 52 6.68 -3.00 -8.07
C ILE A 52 5.81 -2.94 -9.31
N THR A 53 4.59 -3.47 -9.21
CA THR A 53 3.60 -3.29 -10.26
C THR A 53 3.09 -1.86 -10.18
N CYS A 54 3.39 -1.04 -11.17
CA CYS A 54 3.00 0.37 -11.19
C CYS A 54 1.69 0.53 -11.95
N PHE A 55 0.68 1.11 -11.28
CA PHE A 55 -0.55 1.52 -11.92
C PHE A 55 -0.41 2.94 -12.44
N LEU A 56 -1.45 3.46 -13.05
CA LEU A 56 -1.49 4.86 -13.46
C LEU A 56 -1.41 5.77 -12.23
N SER A 57 -1.07 7.04 -12.41
CA SER A 57 -1.14 8.00 -11.32
C SER A 57 -2.60 8.13 -10.86
N GLY A 58 -2.83 8.59 -9.62
CA GLY A 58 -4.17 8.74 -9.08
C GLY A 58 -5.06 9.62 -9.97
N SER A 59 -4.50 10.73 -10.49
CA SER A 59 -5.23 11.65 -11.36
C SER A 59 -5.55 11.06 -12.73
N GLN A 60 -4.93 9.96 -13.12
CA GLN A 60 -5.11 9.30 -14.40
C GLN A 60 -5.80 7.94 -14.30
N GLY A 61 -6.41 7.64 -13.16
CA GLY A 61 -7.14 6.39 -12.97
C GLY A 61 -6.45 5.34 -12.12
N GLY A 62 -5.29 5.66 -11.54
CA GLY A 62 -4.58 4.72 -10.67
C GLY A 62 -5.35 4.34 -9.42
N ASP A 63 -6.10 5.30 -8.85
CA ASP A 63 -6.95 5.06 -7.70
C ASP A 63 -8.07 4.05 -8.03
N GLU A 64 -8.63 4.12 -9.23
CA GLU A 64 -9.64 3.17 -9.68
C GLU A 64 -9.05 1.78 -9.87
N GLN A 65 -7.83 1.70 -10.35
CA GLN A 65 -7.14 0.42 -10.52
C GLN A 65 -6.90 -0.26 -9.17
N ILE A 66 -6.45 0.50 -8.18
CA ILE A 66 -6.23 -0.02 -6.82
C ILE A 66 -7.56 -0.42 -6.20
N ALA A 67 -8.58 0.42 -6.32
CA ALA A 67 -9.91 0.13 -5.78
C ALA A 67 -10.48 -1.17 -6.35
N ALA A 68 -10.29 -1.42 -7.64
CA ALA A 68 -10.74 -2.65 -8.28
C ALA A 68 -10.03 -3.88 -7.68
N ARG A 69 -8.72 -3.77 -7.44
CA ARG A 69 -7.96 -4.87 -6.84
C ARG A 69 -8.39 -5.15 -5.40
N ILE A 70 -8.67 -4.08 -4.63
CA ILE A 70 -9.18 -4.23 -3.27
C ILE A 70 -10.55 -4.92 -3.30
N SER A 71 -11.43 -4.49 -4.19
CA SER A 71 -12.77 -5.06 -4.31
C SER A 71 -12.75 -6.56 -4.63
N CYS A 72 -11.74 -7.00 -5.36
CA CYS A 72 -11.54 -8.42 -5.67
C CYS A 72 -10.75 -9.16 -4.59
N ASN A 73 -10.46 -8.49 -3.49
CA ASN A 73 -9.66 -9.04 -2.37
C ASN A 73 -8.28 -9.53 -2.81
N GLU A 74 -7.65 -8.81 -3.74
CA GLU A 74 -6.33 -9.16 -4.26
C GLU A 74 -5.21 -8.39 -3.56
N ILE A 75 -5.54 -7.46 -2.64
CA ILE A 75 -4.58 -6.69 -1.85
C ILE A 75 -4.77 -7.05 -0.39
N ASP A 76 -3.68 -7.26 0.31
CA ASP A 76 -3.69 -7.71 1.71
C ASP A 76 -3.35 -6.61 2.71
N MET A 77 -2.73 -5.53 2.26
CA MET A 77 -2.34 -4.40 3.11
C MET A 77 -2.24 -3.16 2.26
N VAL A 78 -2.71 -2.03 2.78
CA VAL A 78 -2.62 -0.75 2.10
C VAL A 78 -1.84 0.22 2.98
N LEU A 79 -0.78 0.82 2.42
CA LEU A 79 -0.02 1.88 3.06
C LEU A 79 -0.26 3.16 2.27
N PHE A 80 -1.09 4.03 2.81
CA PHE A 80 -1.44 5.30 2.19
C PHE A 80 -0.91 6.45 3.05
N PHE A 81 0.26 6.97 2.69
CA PHE A 81 0.85 8.12 3.40
C PHE A 81 0.18 9.38 2.90
N ARG A 82 -0.79 9.86 3.65
CA ARG A 82 -1.57 11.02 3.27
C ARG A 82 -1.02 12.29 3.88
N ASP A 83 -1.24 13.41 3.19
CA ASP A 83 -0.89 14.72 3.68
C ASP A 83 -2.12 15.32 4.38
N PRO A 84 -2.13 15.39 5.73
CA PRO A 84 -3.29 15.87 6.45
C PRO A 84 -3.49 17.38 6.31
N ASN A 85 -2.48 18.10 5.82
CA ASN A 85 -2.52 19.55 5.67
C ASN A 85 -2.85 19.98 4.24
N SER A 86 -3.04 19.04 3.33
CA SER A 86 -3.34 19.36 1.94
C SER A 86 -4.78 19.82 1.79
N SER A 87 -4.98 20.94 1.11
CA SER A 87 -6.30 21.41 0.72
C SER A 87 -6.69 20.91 -0.67
N VAL A 88 -5.78 20.25 -1.36
CA VAL A 88 -6.03 19.67 -2.68
C VAL A 88 -6.50 18.23 -2.53
N GLN A 89 -7.04 17.69 -3.62
CA GLN A 89 -7.51 16.32 -3.65
C GLN A 89 -6.33 15.36 -3.42
N HIS A 90 -6.55 14.36 -2.55
CA HIS A 90 -5.56 13.34 -2.30
C HIS A 90 -5.40 12.42 -3.52
N GLU A 91 -4.27 11.70 -3.57
CA GLU A 91 -3.98 10.72 -4.60
C GLU A 91 -5.08 9.67 -4.73
N MET A 92 -5.71 9.34 -3.61
CA MET A 92 -6.80 8.38 -3.54
C MET A 92 -7.95 8.96 -2.74
N ASN A 93 -9.19 8.65 -3.12
CA ASN A 93 -10.35 9.05 -2.34
C ASN A 93 -10.38 8.29 -1.02
N GLU A 94 -10.23 9.01 0.10
CA GLU A 94 -10.08 8.42 1.41
C GLU A 94 -11.30 7.61 1.86
N LEU A 95 -12.49 8.13 1.64
CA LEU A 95 -13.71 7.45 2.09
C LEU A 95 -13.95 6.16 1.31
N THR A 96 -13.70 6.18 0.01
CA THR A 96 -13.80 4.99 -0.82
C THR A 96 -12.79 3.94 -0.37
N LEU A 97 -11.55 4.36 -0.13
CA LEU A 97 -10.48 3.46 0.29
C LEU A 97 -10.80 2.82 1.64
N LEU A 98 -11.21 3.63 2.62
CA LEU A 98 -11.59 3.13 3.95
C LEU A 98 -12.68 2.09 3.86
N ARG A 99 -13.74 2.40 3.10
CA ARG A 99 -14.88 1.50 2.96
C ARG A 99 -14.48 0.16 2.34
N LEU A 100 -13.70 0.20 1.28
CA LEU A 100 -13.27 -1.02 0.60
C LEU A 100 -12.38 -1.88 1.50
N CYS A 101 -11.47 -1.24 2.22
CA CYS A 101 -10.59 -1.97 3.14
C CYS A 101 -11.39 -2.59 4.30
N ASP A 102 -12.36 -1.84 4.84
CA ASP A 102 -13.20 -2.37 5.92
C ASP A 102 -14.03 -3.57 5.46
N VAL A 103 -14.61 -3.50 4.26
CA VAL A 103 -15.40 -4.59 3.69
C VAL A 103 -14.54 -5.86 3.56
N GLN A 104 -13.31 -5.72 3.10
CA GLN A 104 -12.43 -6.85 2.86
C GLN A 104 -11.53 -7.19 4.05
N ARG A 105 -11.63 -6.45 5.16
CA ARG A 105 -10.79 -6.63 6.35
C ARG A 105 -9.31 -6.51 6.01
N ILE A 106 -8.96 -5.46 5.28
CA ILE A 106 -7.59 -5.17 4.89
C ILE A 106 -7.03 -4.09 5.82
N PRO A 107 -5.88 -4.33 6.47
CA PRO A 107 -5.26 -3.29 7.29
C PRO A 107 -4.81 -2.12 6.43
N LEU A 108 -5.12 -0.91 6.91
CA LEU A 108 -4.82 0.34 6.22
C LEU A 108 -4.05 1.25 7.15
N ALA A 109 -2.87 1.69 6.72
CA ALA A 109 -2.09 2.70 7.43
C ALA A 109 -2.19 4.02 6.67
N THR A 110 -2.48 5.10 7.37
CA THR A 110 -2.53 6.45 6.78
C THR A 110 -1.34 7.32 7.18
N ASN A 111 -0.44 6.80 7.98
CA ASN A 111 0.75 7.51 8.45
C ASN A 111 1.86 6.52 8.81
N LEU A 112 3.05 7.07 9.04
CA LEU A 112 4.24 6.27 9.31
C LEU A 112 4.11 5.39 10.55
N ALA A 113 3.55 5.91 11.63
CA ALA A 113 3.46 5.17 12.89
C ALA A 113 2.65 3.88 12.71
N THR A 114 1.48 3.98 12.07
CA THR A 114 0.66 2.81 11.80
C THR A 114 1.37 1.86 10.83
N ALA A 115 2.01 2.40 9.80
CA ALA A 115 2.73 1.59 8.81
C ALA A 115 3.84 0.77 9.47
N GLU A 116 4.57 1.35 10.42
CA GLU A 116 5.62 0.62 11.12
C GLU A 116 5.06 -0.54 11.95
N MET A 117 3.95 -0.32 12.63
CA MET A 117 3.31 -1.39 13.37
C MET A 117 2.82 -2.51 12.45
N LEU A 118 2.25 -2.15 11.30
CA LEU A 118 1.75 -3.13 10.35
C LEU A 118 2.88 -3.93 9.70
N ILE A 119 4.00 -3.29 9.37
CA ILE A 119 5.11 -3.99 8.73
C ILE A 119 5.74 -5.01 9.69
N HIS A 120 5.83 -4.69 10.98
CA HIS A 120 6.32 -5.64 11.98
C HIS A 120 5.34 -6.79 12.19
N GLY A 121 4.04 -6.50 12.18
CA GLY A 121 3.02 -7.53 12.22
C GLY A 121 3.09 -8.47 11.02
N LEU A 122 3.32 -7.91 9.85
CA LEU A 122 3.50 -8.68 8.63
C LEU A 122 4.68 -9.66 8.77
N GLU A 123 5.79 -9.18 9.29
CA GLU A 123 7.00 -9.99 9.49
C GLU A 123 6.75 -11.15 10.45
N ARG A 124 5.96 -10.92 11.51
CA ARG A 124 5.61 -11.96 12.49
C ARG A 124 4.59 -12.97 11.98
N GLY A 125 3.97 -12.72 10.81
CA GLY A 125 2.93 -13.60 10.29
C GLY A 125 1.53 -13.28 10.81
N ASP A 126 1.33 -12.11 11.43
CA ASP A 126 0.03 -11.73 12.01
C ASP A 126 -1.08 -11.63 10.96
N LEU A 127 -0.73 -11.52 9.69
CA LEU A 127 -1.69 -11.37 8.59
C LEU A 127 -1.90 -12.67 7.81
N ASP A 128 -1.20 -13.74 8.17
CA ASP A 128 -1.23 -15.00 7.40
C ASP A 128 -2.62 -15.63 7.32
N TRP A 129 -3.49 -15.33 8.28
CA TRP A 129 -4.87 -15.86 8.29
C TRP A 129 -5.63 -15.47 7.01
N ARG A 130 -5.28 -14.36 6.37
CA ARG A 130 -5.95 -13.91 5.15
C ARG A 130 -5.80 -14.94 4.02
N GLU A 131 -4.65 -15.57 3.92
CA GLU A 131 -4.40 -16.61 2.93
C GLU A 131 -5.32 -17.81 3.14
N TYR A 132 -5.48 -18.24 4.38
CA TYR A 132 -6.35 -19.37 4.70
C TYR A 132 -7.82 -19.08 4.41
N VAL A 133 -8.28 -17.89 4.73
CA VAL A 133 -9.66 -17.48 4.49
C VAL A 133 -9.93 -17.34 3.00
N ARG A 134 -8.98 -16.75 2.26
CA ARG A 134 -9.12 -16.52 0.83
C ARG A 134 -9.21 -17.84 0.05
N ASN A 135 -8.51 -18.85 0.47
CA ASN A 135 -8.45 -20.14 -0.23
C ASN A 135 -9.61 -21.08 0.14
N LYS A 136 -10.55 -20.62 0.93
CA LYS A 136 -11.77 -21.34 1.19
C LYS A 136 -12.89 -20.84 0.28
#